data_6044d8c3ccdb1e9ed7f18ee44e92a416
#
_entry.id   6044d8c3ccdb1e9ed7f18ee44e92a416
#
_cell.length_a   1.000
_cell.length_b   1.000
_cell.length_c   1.000
_cell.angle_alpha   90.00
_cell.angle_beta   90.00
_cell.angle_gamma   90.00
#
_symmetry.space_group_name_H-M   'P 1'
#
loop_
_entity.id
_entity.type
_entity.pdbx_description
1 polymer ?
#
loop_
_entity_poly.entity_id
_entity_poly.type
_entity_poly.pdbx_seq_one_letter_code
_entity_poly.pdbx_strand_id
1 'polypeptide(L)'
;MRILLSASDYTNLTNGLARSAREFCQGLRERGHELKVLSYGEESSLEYPLPELRIPILNAYIHAQNFRIARPDLRAIKAALQWADIVYVEDPLPANAVLVREARRARIPVVGSFHVYPENFLAPFPALNRPSINRALYSLFYSSVYSACDCIHAPTQAVKERLERFGYKVPIEAFSNGLPNAWIRTGIQSSSRGEFKTSQAPHRFTLVSTGRYAPEKNHEVLLRALAYSRNAPAIDLYLPGRGPLENSLRRLASPLAATVHFGFFSHEDLQGLLDRADLYIHCARVEIEGLAALEAMARGVTPLIARSEESSTWRYAQDERCVFPYDNPVRLARLIDYWLDRPCECRDMGMKHYEQARELSMTHSIDAMESLLVRTYRSYTR
;
A
#
# COMPACT_ATOMS: atom_id res chain seq x y z
N MET A 1 -1.27 15.80 22.92
CA MET A 1 -1.76 14.49 23.45
C MET A 1 -0.63 13.50 23.47
N ARG A 2 -0.69 12.55 24.40
CA ARG A 2 0.21 11.39 24.46
C ARG A 2 -0.42 10.24 23.67
N ILE A 3 0.10 9.96 22.49
CA ILE A 3 -0.44 8.97 21.55
C ILE A 3 0.44 7.71 21.60
N LEU A 4 -0.13 6.56 21.97
CA LEU A 4 0.52 5.28 21.87
C LEU A 4 0.24 4.65 20.51
N LEU A 5 1.22 4.65 19.63
CA LEU A 5 1.13 3.94 18.34
C LEU A 5 1.57 2.48 18.53
N SER A 6 0.79 1.53 18.02
CA SER A 6 1.15 0.12 18.05
C SER A 6 1.04 -0.53 16.68
N ALA A 7 2.14 -1.13 16.25
CA ALA A 7 2.25 -1.92 15.02
C ALA A 7 3.14 -3.13 15.27
N SER A 8 2.83 -4.27 14.68
CA SER A 8 3.58 -5.51 14.96
C SER A 8 5.05 -5.45 14.53
N ASP A 9 5.38 -4.71 13.45
CA ASP A 9 6.74 -4.67 12.87
C ASP A 9 7.10 -3.24 12.41
N TYR A 10 7.04 -2.28 13.33
CA TYR A 10 7.25 -0.85 13.06
C TYR A 10 8.65 -0.52 12.52
N THR A 11 9.68 -1.26 12.95
CA THR A 11 11.07 -1.01 12.57
C THR A 11 11.43 -1.50 11.16
N ASN A 12 10.55 -2.23 10.50
CA ASN A 12 10.77 -2.79 9.19
C ASN A 12 10.64 -1.74 8.07
N LEU A 13 11.77 -1.33 7.51
CA LEU A 13 11.84 -0.28 6.47
C LEU A 13 11.24 -0.69 5.12
N THR A 14 11.05 -1.99 4.87
CA THR A 14 10.59 -2.52 3.57
C THR A 14 9.10 -2.81 3.52
N ASN A 15 8.41 -2.70 4.66
CA ASN A 15 6.98 -2.97 4.78
C ASN A 15 6.17 -1.67 4.62
N GLY A 16 5.17 -1.67 3.74
CA GLY A 16 4.30 -0.51 3.49
C GLY A 16 3.52 -0.06 4.73
N LEU A 17 3.03 -1.00 5.56
CA LEU A 17 2.36 -0.68 6.83
C LEU A 17 3.29 0.07 7.79
N ALA A 18 4.50 -0.47 8.02
CA ALA A 18 5.48 0.17 8.88
C ALA A 18 5.95 1.53 8.36
N ARG A 19 5.97 1.71 7.02
CA ARG A 19 6.25 3.02 6.39
C ARG A 19 5.15 4.02 6.72
N SER A 20 3.88 3.67 6.50
CA SER A 20 2.74 4.54 6.83
C SER A 20 2.70 4.88 8.32
N ALA A 21 2.89 3.89 9.20
CA ALA A 21 2.93 4.12 10.64
C ALA A 21 4.03 5.12 11.05
N ARG A 22 5.20 5.07 10.43
CA ARG A 22 6.29 6.03 10.69
C ARG A 22 5.99 7.43 10.19
N GLU A 23 5.42 7.54 8.99
CA GLU A 23 5.02 8.84 8.42
C GLU A 23 3.96 9.52 9.30
N PHE A 24 2.94 8.78 9.74
CA PHE A 24 1.97 9.31 10.71
C PHE A 24 2.62 9.66 12.05
N CYS A 25 3.50 8.81 12.58
CA CYS A 25 4.21 9.06 13.82
C CYS A 25 5.03 10.36 13.75
N GLN A 26 5.80 10.54 12.68
CA GLN A 26 6.61 11.73 12.46
C GLN A 26 5.73 12.97 12.30
N GLY A 27 4.72 12.92 11.42
CA GLY A 27 3.87 14.07 11.16
C GLY A 27 3.05 14.52 12.37
N LEU A 28 2.59 13.59 13.21
CA LEU A 28 1.91 13.92 14.46
C LEU A 28 2.88 14.51 15.51
N ARG A 29 4.15 14.06 15.56
CA ARG A 29 5.20 14.69 16.40
C ARG A 29 5.47 16.13 15.97
N GLU A 30 5.56 16.38 14.67
CA GLU A 30 5.77 17.73 14.12
C GLU A 30 4.62 18.69 14.45
N ARG A 31 3.40 18.16 14.74
CA ARG A 31 2.23 18.91 15.24
C ARG A 31 2.19 19.06 16.75
N GLY A 32 3.23 18.66 17.46
CA GLY A 32 3.35 18.85 18.91
C GLY A 32 2.66 17.77 19.76
N HIS A 33 2.33 16.60 19.16
CA HIS A 33 1.90 15.44 19.93
C HIS A 33 3.10 14.66 20.46
N GLU A 34 2.98 14.08 21.65
CA GLU A 34 3.94 13.12 22.19
C GLU A 34 3.58 11.72 21.68
N LEU A 35 4.50 11.04 20.99
CA LEU A 35 4.28 9.69 20.49
C LEU A 35 5.30 8.72 21.08
N LYS A 36 4.80 7.58 21.53
CA LYS A 36 5.59 6.40 21.88
C LYS A 36 5.10 5.20 21.07
N VAL A 37 6.01 4.28 20.81
CA VAL A 37 5.76 3.12 19.96
C VAL A 37 5.83 1.84 20.77
N LEU A 38 4.80 1.00 20.62
CA LEU A 38 4.72 -0.37 21.12
C LEU A 38 4.83 -1.33 19.90
N SER A 39 5.92 -2.06 19.77
CA SER A 39 6.19 -2.91 18.61
C SER A 39 7.19 -4.01 18.91
N TYR A 40 7.26 -5.02 18.03
CA TYR A 40 8.42 -5.92 18.02
C TYR A 40 9.71 -5.11 17.81
N GLY A 41 10.74 -5.40 18.61
CA GLY A 41 12.05 -4.77 18.47
C GLY A 41 12.87 -4.83 19.77
N GLU A 42 14.01 -4.13 19.72
CA GLU A 42 14.94 -4.05 20.85
C GLU A 42 14.71 -2.78 21.69
N GLU A 43 15.09 -2.82 22.97
CA GLU A 43 14.96 -1.69 23.91
C GLU A 43 15.71 -0.43 23.45
N SER A 44 16.75 -0.57 22.63
CA SER A 44 17.52 0.54 22.09
C SER A 44 16.78 1.33 20.99
N SER A 45 15.72 0.76 20.41
CA SER A 45 15.05 1.33 19.22
C SER A 45 13.60 1.74 19.46
N LEU A 46 12.98 1.33 20.56
CA LEU A 46 11.55 1.53 20.86
C LEU A 46 11.34 1.88 22.33
N GLU A 47 10.32 2.69 22.61
CA GLU A 47 9.95 3.04 23.98
C GLU A 47 9.28 1.86 24.72
N TYR A 48 8.54 1.01 23.98
CA TYR A 48 7.90 -0.19 24.52
C TYR A 48 8.17 -1.39 23.58
N PRO A 49 9.34 -2.02 23.68
CA PRO A 49 9.69 -3.17 22.86
C PRO A 49 8.89 -4.41 23.28
N LEU A 50 8.46 -5.17 22.28
CA LEU A 50 7.80 -6.46 22.45
C LEU A 50 8.68 -7.59 21.91
N PRO A 51 8.67 -8.78 22.54
CA PRO A 51 9.33 -9.94 22.00
C PRO A 51 8.63 -10.48 20.75
N GLU A 52 9.34 -11.28 19.96
CA GLU A 52 8.75 -11.97 18.81
C GLU A 52 7.81 -13.09 19.24
N LEU A 53 6.66 -13.19 18.55
CA LEU A 53 5.79 -14.36 18.64
C LEU A 53 6.35 -15.48 17.76
N ARG A 54 6.86 -16.52 18.41
CA ARG A 54 7.41 -17.69 17.72
C ARG A 54 6.33 -18.74 17.51
N ILE A 55 5.97 -18.97 16.24
CA ILE A 55 5.00 -20.00 15.82
C ILE A 55 5.79 -21.06 15.06
N PRO A 56 5.98 -22.29 15.59
CA PRO A 56 6.72 -23.34 14.92
C PRO A 56 6.24 -23.52 13.47
N ILE A 57 7.18 -23.78 12.55
CA ILE A 57 6.92 -23.96 11.10
C ILE A 57 6.52 -22.65 10.40
N LEU A 58 5.61 -21.86 10.97
CA LEU A 58 5.07 -20.64 10.33
C LEU A 58 6.07 -19.49 10.36
N ASN A 59 6.95 -19.39 11.37
CA ASN A 59 7.93 -18.32 11.47
C ASN A 59 8.89 -18.27 10.29
N ALA A 60 9.40 -19.41 9.81
CA ALA A 60 10.30 -19.43 8.65
C ALA A 60 9.63 -18.79 7.43
N TYR A 61 8.33 -19.04 7.27
CA TYR A 61 7.52 -18.47 6.21
C TYR A 61 7.28 -16.96 6.41
N ILE A 62 6.89 -16.53 7.62
CA ILE A 62 6.67 -15.11 7.96
C ILE A 62 7.97 -14.33 7.77
N HIS A 63 9.11 -14.87 8.20
CA HIS A 63 10.43 -14.28 7.98
C HIS A 63 10.81 -14.17 6.50
N ALA A 64 10.42 -15.15 5.67
CA ALA A 64 10.62 -15.08 4.22
C ALA A 64 9.79 -13.94 3.57
N GLN A 65 8.71 -13.49 4.22
CA GLN A 65 7.96 -12.30 3.84
C GLN A 65 8.57 -11.00 4.41
N ASN A 66 9.72 -11.11 5.08
CA ASN A 66 10.38 -10.01 5.77
C ASN A 66 9.44 -9.31 6.77
N PHE A 67 8.75 -10.10 7.61
CA PHE A 67 7.81 -9.62 8.63
C PHE A 67 8.05 -10.32 9.97
N ARG A 68 7.73 -9.63 11.06
CA ARG A 68 7.77 -10.16 12.42
C ARG A 68 6.44 -9.90 13.11
N ILE A 69 5.97 -10.87 13.88
CA ILE A 69 4.76 -10.71 14.68
C ILE A 69 5.16 -10.45 16.12
N ALA A 70 4.70 -9.35 16.70
CA ALA A 70 4.90 -9.03 18.10
C ALA A 70 4.11 -9.99 19.01
N ARG A 71 4.78 -10.55 20.01
CA ARG A 71 4.13 -11.31 21.09
C ARG A 71 3.63 -10.34 22.16
N PRO A 72 2.38 -10.46 22.63
CA PRO A 72 1.90 -9.61 23.70
C PRO A 72 2.70 -9.78 24.99
N ASP A 73 3.07 -8.66 25.61
CA ASP A 73 3.64 -8.58 26.95
C ASP A 73 2.77 -7.66 27.81
N LEU A 74 2.10 -8.24 28.80
CA LEU A 74 1.16 -7.49 29.65
C LEU A 74 1.84 -6.40 30.49
N ARG A 75 3.12 -6.55 30.85
CA ARG A 75 3.84 -5.54 31.63
C ARG A 75 4.13 -4.33 30.78
N ALA A 76 4.68 -4.54 29.58
CA ALA A 76 4.95 -3.48 28.61
C ALA A 76 3.64 -2.77 28.18
N ILE A 77 2.59 -3.53 27.89
CA ILE A 77 1.27 -3.00 27.52
C ILE A 77 0.69 -2.13 28.63
N LYS A 78 0.70 -2.58 29.89
CA LYS A 78 0.18 -1.79 31.01
C LYS A 78 0.99 -0.53 31.27
N ALA A 79 2.32 -0.60 31.17
CA ALA A 79 3.19 0.56 31.31
C ALA A 79 2.93 1.59 30.19
N ALA A 80 2.74 1.13 28.96
CA ALA A 80 2.40 1.98 27.82
C ALA A 80 1.03 2.67 27.99
N LEU A 81 0.03 1.93 28.48
CA LEU A 81 -1.31 2.47 28.72
C LEU A 81 -1.34 3.47 29.89
N GLN A 82 -0.52 3.32 30.94
CA GLN A 82 -0.42 4.32 32.01
C GLN A 82 0.09 5.67 31.52
N TRP A 83 0.83 5.69 30.42
CA TRP A 83 1.34 6.91 29.83
C TRP A 83 0.37 7.53 28.81
N ALA A 84 -0.39 6.70 28.06
CA ALA A 84 -1.14 7.12 26.89
C ALA A 84 -2.46 7.84 27.24
N ASP A 85 -2.78 8.89 26.48
CA ASP A 85 -4.12 9.52 26.46
C ASP A 85 -5.03 8.82 25.44
N ILE A 86 -4.46 8.29 24.36
CA ILE A 86 -5.14 7.58 23.28
C ILE A 86 -4.22 6.51 22.67
N VAL A 87 -4.83 5.42 22.20
CA VAL A 87 -4.13 4.34 21.50
C VAL A 87 -4.46 4.38 20.01
N TYR A 88 -3.44 4.20 19.18
CA TYR A 88 -3.56 4.05 17.73
C TYR A 88 -2.94 2.72 17.29
N VAL A 89 -3.75 1.79 16.76
CA VAL A 89 -3.31 0.45 16.34
C VAL A 89 -3.36 0.30 14.83
N GLU A 90 -2.31 -0.30 14.26
CA GLU A 90 -2.08 -0.39 12.81
C GLU A 90 -2.42 -1.76 12.20
N ASP A 91 -2.56 -2.80 13.02
CA ASP A 91 -2.81 -4.16 12.55
C ASP A 91 -3.67 -4.98 13.53
N PRO A 92 -4.37 -6.03 13.05
CA PRO A 92 -5.24 -6.88 13.88
C PRO A 92 -4.49 -8.10 14.48
N LEU A 93 -3.19 -7.96 14.82
CA LEU A 93 -2.37 -9.07 15.28
C LEU A 93 -2.41 -9.25 16.82
N PRO A 94 -1.90 -10.37 17.37
CA PRO A 94 -2.11 -10.76 18.76
C PRO A 94 -1.72 -9.71 19.82
N ALA A 95 -0.64 -8.96 19.63
CA ALA A 95 -0.25 -7.92 20.57
C ALA A 95 -1.31 -6.81 20.63
N ASN A 96 -1.82 -6.37 19.49
CA ASN A 96 -2.87 -5.36 19.39
C ASN A 96 -4.22 -5.87 19.93
N ALA A 97 -4.55 -7.16 19.77
CA ALA A 97 -5.75 -7.74 20.38
C ALA A 97 -5.73 -7.68 21.91
N VAL A 98 -4.55 -7.87 22.52
CA VAL A 98 -4.39 -7.71 23.99
C VAL A 98 -4.40 -6.22 24.35
N LEU A 99 -3.70 -5.37 23.61
CA LEU A 99 -3.61 -3.94 23.85
C LEU A 99 -4.99 -3.27 23.86
N VAL A 100 -5.82 -3.49 22.83
CA VAL A 100 -7.16 -2.85 22.74
C VAL A 100 -8.09 -3.32 23.86
N ARG A 101 -8.00 -4.58 24.29
CA ARG A 101 -8.76 -5.09 25.42
C ARG A 101 -8.34 -4.44 26.73
N GLU A 102 -7.04 -4.26 26.97
CA GLU A 102 -6.54 -3.60 28.16
C GLU A 102 -6.82 -2.08 28.13
N ALA A 103 -6.74 -1.43 26.96
CA ALA A 103 -7.11 -0.03 26.78
C ALA A 103 -8.60 0.21 27.14
N ARG A 104 -9.50 -0.67 26.68
CA ARG A 104 -10.93 -0.61 27.07
C ARG A 104 -11.14 -0.75 28.57
N ARG A 105 -10.40 -1.67 29.23
CA ARG A 105 -10.45 -1.81 30.71
C ARG A 105 -9.95 -0.57 31.44
N ALA A 106 -8.92 0.07 30.89
CA ALA A 106 -8.34 1.30 31.41
C ALA A 106 -9.14 2.55 31.03
N ARG A 107 -10.20 2.42 30.24
CA ARG A 107 -10.99 3.54 29.69
C ARG A 107 -10.15 4.52 28.88
N ILE A 108 -9.25 3.99 28.05
CA ILE A 108 -8.44 4.77 27.11
C ILE A 108 -9.04 4.58 25.71
N PRO A 109 -9.33 5.66 24.96
CA PRO A 109 -9.87 5.59 23.61
C PRO A 109 -8.89 4.92 22.63
N VAL A 110 -9.44 4.23 21.64
CA VAL A 110 -8.66 3.47 20.65
C VAL A 110 -9.12 3.81 19.23
N VAL A 111 -8.20 4.21 18.38
CA VAL A 111 -8.37 4.29 16.94
C VAL A 111 -7.62 3.12 16.28
N GLY A 112 -8.26 2.40 15.38
CA GLY A 112 -7.63 1.33 14.62
C GLY A 112 -7.50 1.68 13.14
N SER A 113 -6.40 1.32 12.48
CA SER A 113 -6.28 1.38 11.03
C SER A 113 -6.41 0.00 10.40
N PHE A 114 -7.04 -0.06 9.23
CA PHE A 114 -7.22 -1.33 8.53
C PHE A 114 -6.27 -1.42 7.32
N HIS A 115 -5.14 -2.09 7.52
CA HIS A 115 -4.08 -2.19 6.51
C HIS A 115 -3.83 -3.60 5.97
N VAL A 116 -4.58 -4.61 6.43
CA VAL A 116 -4.31 -6.01 6.07
C VAL A 116 -5.59 -6.69 5.61
N TYR A 117 -5.69 -7.01 4.32
CA TYR A 117 -6.73 -7.91 3.83
C TYR A 117 -6.40 -9.36 4.20
N PRO A 118 -7.39 -10.16 4.67
CA PRO A 118 -7.24 -11.61 4.82
C PRO A 118 -6.68 -12.29 3.59
N GLU A 119 -7.08 -11.85 2.41
CA GLU A 119 -6.62 -12.35 1.10
C GLU A 119 -5.10 -12.16 0.93
N ASN A 120 -4.53 -11.05 1.40
CA ASN A 120 -3.08 -10.82 1.39
C ASN A 120 -2.38 -11.69 2.44
N PHE A 121 -2.98 -11.81 3.62
CA PHE A 121 -2.44 -12.63 4.70
C PHE A 121 -2.36 -14.11 4.30
N LEU A 122 -3.34 -14.59 3.53
CA LEU A 122 -3.42 -15.97 3.04
C LEU A 122 -2.87 -16.16 1.62
N ALA A 123 -2.40 -15.10 0.94
CA ALA A 123 -1.85 -15.21 -0.41
C ALA A 123 -0.81 -16.34 -0.58
N PRO A 124 0.04 -16.61 0.41
CA PRO A 124 1.02 -17.67 0.37
C PRO A 124 0.47 -19.09 0.52
N PHE A 125 -0.77 -19.21 0.97
CA PHE A 125 -1.46 -20.47 1.21
C PHE A 125 -2.71 -20.60 0.31
N PRO A 126 -2.55 -20.86 -1.01
CA PRO A 126 -3.67 -20.83 -1.96
C PRO A 126 -4.82 -21.77 -1.57
N ALA A 127 -4.51 -22.90 -0.94
CA ALA A 127 -5.53 -23.85 -0.46
C ALA A 127 -6.41 -23.27 0.68
N LEU A 128 -5.89 -22.33 1.46
CA LEU A 128 -6.59 -21.64 2.54
C LEU A 128 -7.20 -20.30 2.09
N ASN A 129 -6.72 -19.72 1.00
CA ASN A 129 -7.22 -18.43 0.50
C ASN A 129 -8.54 -18.62 -0.26
N ARG A 130 -9.60 -18.91 0.50
CA ARG A 130 -10.96 -19.17 0.03
C ARG A 130 -11.92 -18.16 0.62
N PRO A 131 -13.00 -17.79 -0.08
CA PRO A 131 -13.97 -16.78 0.40
C PRO A 131 -14.53 -17.04 1.80
N SER A 132 -14.82 -18.31 2.15
CA SER A 132 -15.30 -18.68 3.48
C SER A 132 -14.27 -18.47 4.58
N ILE A 133 -13.02 -18.81 4.33
CA ILE A 133 -11.92 -18.64 5.29
C ILE A 133 -11.57 -17.15 5.42
N ASN A 134 -11.52 -16.42 4.32
CA ASN A 134 -11.30 -14.96 4.33
C ASN A 134 -12.40 -14.27 5.14
N ARG A 135 -13.68 -14.66 4.96
CA ARG A 135 -14.79 -14.13 5.77
C ARG A 135 -14.62 -14.42 7.26
N ALA A 136 -14.18 -15.62 7.62
CA ALA A 136 -13.91 -15.98 9.01
C ALA A 136 -12.78 -15.13 9.61
N LEU A 137 -11.74 -14.82 8.82
CA LEU A 137 -10.65 -13.93 9.24
C LEU A 137 -11.12 -12.48 9.39
N TYR A 138 -11.98 -11.96 8.49
CA TYR A 138 -12.61 -10.63 8.72
C TYR A 138 -13.35 -10.60 10.05
N SER A 139 -14.15 -11.65 10.35
CA SER A 139 -14.86 -11.74 11.63
C SER A 139 -13.90 -11.85 12.81
N LEU A 140 -12.81 -12.60 12.68
CA LEU A 140 -11.78 -12.71 13.72
C LEU A 140 -11.09 -11.37 13.97
N PHE A 141 -10.67 -10.66 12.94
CA PHE A 141 -10.04 -9.33 13.05
C PHE A 141 -11.00 -8.34 13.72
N TYR A 142 -12.27 -8.37 13.32
CA TYR A 142 -13.30 -7.55 13.95
C TYR A 142 -13.45 -7.87 15.44
N SER A 143 -13.71 -9.12 15.79
CA SER A 143 -13.98 -9.52 17.16
C SER A 143 -12.78 -9.39 18.09
N SER A 144 -11.55 -9.57 17.59
CA SER A 144 -10.33 -9.52 18.40
C SER A 144 -9.77 -8.11 18.60
N VAL A 145 -9.94 -7.22 17.61
CA VAL A 145 -9.34 -5.87 17.64
C VAL A 145 -10.36 -4.79 17.36
N TYR A 146 -10.96 -4.79 16.16
CA TYR A 146 -11.68 -3.62 15.68
C TYR A 146 -13.01 -3.35 16.39
N SER A 147 -13.68 -4.38 16.95
CA SER A 147 -14.90 -4.18 17.75
C SER A 147 -14.65 -3.43 19.07
N ALA A 148 -13.39 -3.39 19.51
CA ALA A 148 -12.98 -2.67 20.72
C ALA A 148 -12.45 -1.26 20.41
N CYS A 149 -12.29 -0.88 19.13
CA CYS A 149 -11.94 0.48 18.73
C CYS A 149 -13.16 1.42 18.83
N ASP A 150 -12.91 2.69 19.02
CA ASP A 150 -13.93 3.75 19.01
C ASP A 150 -14.15 4.29 17.59
N CYS A 151 -13.12 4.21 16.75
CA CYS A 151 -13.18 4.48 15.31
C CYS A 151 -12.16 3.66 14.54
N ILE A 152 -12.44 3.41 13.26
CA ILE A 152 -11.53 2.71 12.34
C ILE A 152 -11.17 3.66 11.20
N HIS A 153 -9.89 3.83 10.93
CA HIS A 153 -9.37 4.42 9.71
C HIS A 153 -9.32 3.36 8.61
N ALA A 154 -9.88 3.68 7.46
CA ALA A 154 -9.78 2.89 6.23
C ALA A 154 -9.02 3.70 5.16
N PRO A 155 -7.97 3.16 4.51
CA PRO A 155 -7.16 3.93 3.57
C PRO A 155 -7.90 4.41 2.32
N THR A 156 -9.04 3.80 2.00
CA THR A 156 -9.88 4.18 0.86
C THR A 156 -11.36 3.98 1.17
N GLN A 157 -12.21 4.69 0.44
CA GLN A 157 -13.66 4.49 0.51
C GLN A 157 -14.06 3.03 0.17
N ALA A 158 -13.34 2.38 -0.74
CA ALA A 158 -13.58 0.97 -1.08
C ALA A 158 -13.32 0.01 0.10
N VAL A 159 -12.27 0.29 0.88
CA VAL A 159 -11.98 -0.49 2.12
C VAL A 159 -13.10 -0.29 3.12
N LYS A 160 -13.54 0.95 3.38
CA LYS A 160 -14.68 1.25 4.25
C LYS A 160 -15.92 0.46 3.84
N GLU A 161 -16.36 0.56 2.59
CA GLU A 161 -17.53 -0.16 2.05
C GLU A 161 -17.38 -1.68 2.19
N ARG A 162 -16.15 -2.19 2.03
CA ARG A 162 -15.87 -3.61 2.20
C ARG A 162 -16.03 -4.04 3.65
N LEU A 163 -15.49 -3.29 4.61
CA LEU A 163 -15.63 -3.58 6.05
C LEU A 163 -17.09 -3.53 6.49
N GLU A 164 -17.85 -2.53 6.05
CA GLU A 164 -19.29 -2.41 6.31
C GLU A 164 -20.05 -3.64 5.79
N ARG A 165 -19.74 -4.13 4.58
CA ARG A 165 -20.31 -5.37 4.03
C ARG A 165 -19.95 -6.62 4.83
N PHE A 166 -18.77 -6.65 5.47
CA PHE A 166 -18.38 -7.72 6.40
C PHE A 166 -18.95 -7.56 7.82
N GLY A 167 -19.81 -6.55 8.05
CA GLY A 167 -20.53 -6.36 9.30
C GLY A 167 -19.78 -5.62 10.38
N TYR A 168 -18.75 -4.83 10.02
CA TYR A 168 -18.09 -3.92 10.96
C TYR A 168 -19.06 -2.80 11.32
N LYS A 169 -19.35 -2.63 12.61
CA LYS A 169 -20.34 -1.67 13.13
C LYS A 169 -19.74 -0.45 13.80
N VAL A 170 -18.43 -0.47 14.05
CA VAL A 170 -17.68 0.68 14.59
C VAL A 170 -17.64 1.77 13.51
N PRO A 171 -17.73 3.06 13.87
CA PRO A 171 -17.56 4.16 12.91
C PRO A 171 -16.29 4.00 12.08
N ILE A 172 -16.38 4.16 10.76
CA ILE A 172 -15.25 4.04 9.84
C ILE A 172 -15.08 5.34 9.09
N GLU A 173 -13.90 5.94 9.18
CA GLU A 173 -13.50 7.10 8.38
C GLU A 173 -12.52 6.70 7.29
N ALA A 174 -12.79 7.15 6.06
CA ALA A 174 -11.97 6.80 4.89
C ALA A 174 -11.16 8.01 4.44
N PHE A 175 -9.85 7.89 4.50
CA PHE A 175 -8.88 8.82 3.91
C PHE A 175 -7.57 8.08 3.60
N SER A 176 -6.77 8.63 2.66
CA SER A 176 -5.51 8.01 2.20
C SER A 176 -4.49 7.85 3.34
N ASN A 177 -3.64 6.82 3.23
CA ASN A 177 -2.42 6.73 4.05
C ASN A 177 -1.42 7.86 3.75
N GLY A 178 -1.62 8.56 2.67
CA GLY A 178 -0.82 9.70 2.24
C GLY A 178 0.37 9.33 1.37
N LEU A 179 0.54 10.12 0.34
CA LEU A 179 1.71 10.08 -0.51
C LEU A 179 2.76 11.06 0.05
N PRO A 180 3.99 10.61 0.40
CA PRO A 180 5.03 11.51 0.86
C PRO A 180 5.32 12.62 -0.16
N ASN A 181 5.47 13.86 0.32
CA ASN A 181 5.64 15.04 -0.54
C ASN A 181 6.84 14.91 -1.50
N ALA A 182 7.87 14.16 -1.12
CA ALA A 182 9.02 13.87 -1.99
C ALA A 182 8.66 13.16 -3.31
N TRP A 183 7.50 12.47 -3.37
CA TRP A 183 7.01 11.85 -4.59
C TRP A 183 6.27 12.81 -5.51
N ILE A 184 5.74 13.91 -4.98
CA ILE A 184 5.01 14.89 -5.76
C ILE A 184 6.01 15.72 -6.57
N ARG A 185 5.99 15.55 -7.88
CA ARG A 185 6.88 16.28 -8.78
C ARG A 185 6.47 17.74 -8.82
N THR A 186 7.42 18.65 -8.52
CA THR A 186 7.19 20.09 -8.62
C THR A 186 7.44 20.58 -10.06
N GLY A 187 6.66 21.56 -10.51
CA GLY A 187 6.89 22.23 -11.79
C GLY A 187 6.55 21.41 -13.04
N ILE A 188 5.65 20.41 -12.96
CA ILE A 188 5.13 19.75 -14.15
C ILE A 188 4.28 20.77 -14.93
N GLN A 189 4.78 21.21 -16.09
CA GLN A 189 3.95 21.86 -17.09
C GLN A 189 3.62 20.82 -18.17
N SER A 190 2.42 20.87 -18.74
CA SER A 190 1.99 19.95 -19.82
C SER A 190 2.93 19.95 -21.04
N SER A 191 3.75 21.01 -21.18
CA SER A 191 4.73 21.18 -22.23
C SER A 191 6.14 20.67 -21.90
N SER A 192 6.46 20.28 -20.66
CA SER A 192 7.83 20.06 -20.19
C SER A 192 8.37 18.62 -20.27
N ARG A 193 7.56 17.64 -20.67
CA ARG A 193 8.10 16.34 -21.12
C ARG A 193 8.57 16.51 -22.57
N GLY A 194 9.88 16.60 -22.73
CA GLY A 194 10.64 16.98 -23.90
C GLY A 194 9.95 16.89 -25.23
N GLU A 195 10.10 17.95 -26.05
CA GLU A 195 9.94 17.87 -27.48
C GLU A 195 10.50 16.54 -27.97
N PHE A 196 9.73 15.84 -28.82
CA PHE A 196 10.25 14.69 -29.55
C PHE A 196 11.60 15.11 -30.15
N LYS A 197 12.71 14.79 -29.44
CA LYS A 197 14.00 14.89 -30.07
C LYS A 197 13.91 13.97 -31.27
N THR A 198 13.95 14.52 -32.44
CA THR A 198 14.18 13.85 -33.70
C THR A 198 15.59 13.24 -33.69
N SER A 199 15.80 12.28 -32.77
CA SER A 199 16.98 11.44 -32.77
C SER A 199 16.74 10.36 -33.82
N GLN A 200 17.73 10.09 -34.65
CA GLN A 200 17.67 9.03 -35.68
C GLN A 200 17.57 7.61 -35.13
N ALA A 201 17.57 7.45 -33.79
CA ALA A 201 17.34 6.16 -33.15
C ALA A 201 15.85 5.89 -33.02
N PRO A 202 15.36 4.66 -33.24
CA PRO A 202 13.96 4.31 -33.08
C PRO A 202 13.54 4.59 -31.63
N HIS A 203 12.42 5.34 -31.48
CA HIS A 203 11.88 5.67 -30.16
C HIS A 203 11.51 4.38 -29.40
N ARG A 204 12.02 4.23 -28.19
CA ARG A 204 11.66 3.13 -27.29
C ARG A 204 10.74 3.64 -26.17
N PHE A 205 9.68 2.91 -25.91
CA PHE A 205 8.72 3.22 -24.87
C PHE A 205 9.16 2.65 -23.53
N THR A 206 9.11 3.45 -22.49
CA THR A 206 9.44 3.05 -21.12
C THR A 206 8.16 2.72 -20.35
N LEU A 207 7.96 1.46 -20.02
CA LEU A 207 6.90 0.99 -19.15
C LEU A 207 7.46 0.63 -17.78
N VAL A 208 6.72 0.96 -16.71
CA VAL A 208 7.13 0.68 -15.33
C VAL A 208 6.02 -0.05 -14.58
N SER A 209 6.38 -1.09 -13.83
CA SER A 209 5.48 -1.76 -12.89
C SER A 209 6.24 -2.16 -11.64
N THR A 210 5.96 -1.49 -10.52
CA THR A 210 6.70 -1.68 -9.27
C THR A 210 5.95 -2.61 -8.32
N GLY A 211 6.70 -3.38 -7.54
CA GLY A 211 6.14 -4.20 -6.48
C GLY A 211 6.92 -5.48 -6.20
N ARG A 212 6.59 -6.11 -5.09
CA ARG A 212 7.15 -7.42 -4.73
C ARG A 212 6.77 -8.47 -5.78
N TYR A 213 7.69 -9.33 -6.18
CA TYR A 213 7.39 -10.43 -7.11
C TYR A 213 6.66 -11.55 -6.37
N ALA A 214 5.36 -11.35 -6.16
CA ALA A 214 4.48 -12.21 -5.40
C ALA A 214 3.13 -12.38 -6.12
N PRO A 215 2.38 -13.47 -5.84
CA PRO A 215 1.16 -13.80 -6.58
C PRO A 215 0.12 -12.69 -6.60
N GLU A 216 -0.03 -11.96 -5.50
CA GLU A 216 -0.99 -10.87 -5.37
C GLU A 216 -0.67 -9.66 -6.24
N LYS A 217 0.61 -9.45 -6.60
CA LYS A 217 1.06 -8.36 -7.48
C LYS A 217 0.91 -8.68 -8.97
N ASN A 218 0.77 -9.96 -9.33
CA ASN A 218 0.33 -10.44 -10.63
C ASN A 218 1.09 -9.89 -11.85
N HIS A 219 2.42 -9.69 -11.73
CA HIS A 219 3.25 -9.22 -12.86
C HIS A 219 3.20 -10.16 -14.07
N GLU A 220 2.77 -11.41 -13.87
CA GLU A 220 2.62 -12.40 -14.94
C GLU A 220 1.64 -11.92 -16.02
N VAL A 221 0.53 -11.27 -15.65
CA VAL A 221 -0.44 -10.77 -16.63
C VAL A 221 0.17 -9.71 -17.55
N LEU A 222 1.06 -8.86 -17.04
CA LEU A 222 1.78 -7.86 -17.83
C LEU A 222 2.75 -8.52 -18.82
N LEU A 223 3.56 -9.47 -18.36
CA LEU A 223 4.49 -10.19 -19.25
C LEU A 223 3.73 -10.95 -20.35
N ARG A 224 2.61 -11.58 -20.00
CA ARG A 224 1.73 -12.19 -21.00
C ARG A 224 1.10 -11.16 -21.95
N ALA A 225 0.76 -9.96 -21.48
CA ALA A 225 0.22 -8.91 -22.34
C ALA A 225 1.24 -8.44 -23.37
N LEU A 226 2.52 -8.35 -23.02
CA LEU A 226 3.56 -7.96 -23.98
C LEU A 226 3.72 -8.95 -25.14
N ALA A 227 3.36 -10.23 -24.96
CA ALA A 227 3.33 -11.19 -26.06
C ALA A 227 2.22 -10.89 -27.09
N TYR A 228 1.21 -10.10 -26.74
CA TYR A 228 0.11 -9.70 -27.64
C TYR A 228 0.23 -8.24 -28.12
N SER A 229 1.12 -7.44 -27.55
CA SER A 229 1.31 -6.04 -27.94
C SER A 229 2.11 -5.95 -29.23
N ARG A 230 1.60 -5.17 -30.18
CA ARG A 230 2.31 -4.89 -31.44
C ARG A 230 3.53 -3.98 -31.22
N ASN A 231 3.52 -3.18 -30.15
CA ASN A 231 4.63 -2.30 -29.78
C ASN A 231 5.72 -3.03 -28.98
N ALA A 232 5.56 -4.32 -28.64
CA ALA A 232 6.51 -5.06 -27.82
C ALA A 232 7.99 -4.91 -28.23
N PRO A 233 8.37 -4.95 -29.53
CA PRO A 233 9.77 -4.78 -29.91
C PRO A 233 10.39 -3.42 -29.55
N ALA A 234 9.53 -2.39 -29.39
CA ALA A 234 9.94 -1.05 -29.02
C ALA A 234 9.77 -0.74 -27.51
N ILE A 235 9.41 -1.73 -26.69
CA ILE A 235 9.14 -1.54 -25.25
C ILE A 235 10.36 -1.95 -24.42
N ASP A 236 10.76 -1.05 -23.49
CA ASP A 236 11.59 -1.32 -22.34
C ASP A 236 10.69 -1.37 -21.09
N LEU A 237 10.45 -2.57 -20.57
CA LEU A 237 9.69 -2.76 -19.34
C LEU A 237 10.63 -2.83 -18.14
N TYR A 238 10.42 -1.97 -17.18
CA TYR A 238 11.11 -1.99 -15.89
C TYR A 238 10.20 -2.58 -14.80
N LEU A 239 10.72 -3.58 -14.10
CA LEU A 239 10.06 -4.22 -12.96
C LEU A 239 10.89 -3.99 -11.68
N PRO A 240 10.84 -2.79 -11.07
CA PRO A 240 11.48 -2.54 -9.79
C PRO A 240 10.85 -3.39 -8.70
N GLY A 241 11.63 -4.33 -8.13
CA GLY A 241 11.15 -5.21 -7.09
C GLY A 241 12.04 -6.42 -6.85
N ARG A 242 11.63 -7.23 -5.86
CA ARG A 242 12.19 -8.54 -5.53
C ARG A 242 11.09 -9.44 -5.01
N GLY A 243 11.29 -10.74 -5.05
CA GLY A 243 10.33 -11.66 -4.43
C GLY A 243 10.43 -13.10 -4.93
N PRO A 244 9.63 -14.01 -4.36
CA PRO A 244 9.75 -15.45 -4.61
C PRO A 244 9.48 -15.86 -6.06
N LEU A 245 8.74 -15.05 -6.84
CA LEU A 245 8.41 -15.36 -8.23
C LEU A 245 9.45 -14.86 -9.23
N GLU A 246 10.58 -14.28 -8.82
CA GLU A 246 11.56 -13.68 -9.72
C GLU A 246 12.00 -14.64 -10.84
N ASN A 247 12.40 -15.86 -10.49
CA ASN A 247 12.86 -16.84 -11.46
C ASN A 247 11.78 -17.25 -12.48
N SER A 248 10.51 -17.31 -12.05
CA SER A 248 9.40 -17.64 -12.96
C SER A 248 9.08 -16.47 -13.88
N LEU A 249 9.12 -15.23 -13.38
CA LEU A 249 8.91 -14.03 -14.18
C LEU A 249 10.05 -13.85 -15.21
N ARG A 250 11.30 -14.10 -14.84
CA ARG A 250 12.43 -14.06 -15.79
C ARG A 250 12.30 -15.09 -16.91
N ARG A 251 11.85 -16.32 -16.58
CA ARG A 251 11.57 -17.35 -17.61
C ARG A 251 10.44 -16.92 -18.55
N LEU A 252 9.39 -16.30 -18.01
CA LEU A 252 8.26 -15.81 -18.81
C LEU A 252 8.67 -14.63 -19.71
N ALA A 253 9.58 -13.79 -19.25
CA ALA A 253 10.08 -12.63 -19.98
C ALA A 253 11.06 -13.03 -21.11
N SER A 254 11.80 -14.13 -20.97
CA SER A 254 12.86 -14.54 -21.89
C SER A 254 12.47 -14.63 -23.38
N PRO A 255 11.28 -15.14 -23.77
CA PRO A 255 10.87 -15.21 -25.18
C PRO A 255 10.24 -13.92 -25.73
N LEU A 256 10.08 -12.87 -24.92
CA LEU A 256 9.39 -11.65 -25.35
C LEU A 256 10.25 -10.80 -26.28
N ALA A 257 9.63 -10.14 -27.23
CA ALA A 257 10.28 -9.15 -28.08
C ALA A 257 10.60 -7.84 -27.32
N ALA A 258 9.92 -7.58 -26.22
CA ALA A 258 10.21 -6.46 -25.32
C ALA A 258 11.47 -6.73 -24.49
N THR A 259 12.23 -5.67 -24.17
CA THR A 259 13.33 -5.75 -23.20
C THR A 259 12.77 -5.62 -21.79
N VAL A 260 13.09 -6.59 -20.91
CA VAL A 260 12.57 -6.58 -19.53
C VAL A 260 13.73 -6.45 -18.53
N HIS A 261 13.66 -5.41 -17.70
CA HIS A 261 14.65 -5.08 -16.69
C HIS A 261 14.13 -5.41 -15.30
N PHE A 262 14.80 -6.35 -14.62
CA PHE A 262 14.48 -6.77 -13.24
C PHE A 262 15.51 -6.18 -12.29
N GLY A 263 15.08 -5.78 -11.10
CA GLY A 263 16.02 -5.38 -10.06
C GLY A 263 15.41 -4.50 -8.99
N PHE A 264 16.25 -4.15 -8.01
CA PHE A 264 15.92 -3.20 -6.98
C PHE A 264 16.43 -1.82 -7.39
N PHE A 265 15.60 -0.80 -7.17
CA PHE A 265 15.90 0.59 -7.45
C PHE A 265 15.86 1.39 -6.13
N SER A 266 16.76 2.35 -5.96
CA SER A 266 16.62 3.34 -4.89
C SER A 266 15.36 4.20 -5.12
N HIS A 267 14.93 4.94 -4.11
CA HIS A 267 13.79 5.86 -4.29
C HIS A 267 14.10 6.93 -5.35
N GLU A 268 15.33 7.46 -5.37
CA GLU A 268 15.76 8.45 -6.35
C GLU A 268 15.80 7.89 -7.77
N ASP A 269 16.37 6.69 -7.95
CA ASP A 269 16.37 6.01 -9.25
C ASP A 269 14.97 5.71 -9.75
N LEU A 270 14.05 5.31 -8.84
CA LEU A 270 12.67 5.03 -9.19
C LEU A 270 11.93 6.32 -9.59
N GLN A 271 12.15 7.42 -8.89
CA GLN A 271 11.59 8.72 -9.28
C GLN A 271 12.09 9.14 -10.66
N GLY A 272 13.41 9.06 -10.91
CA GLY A 272 13.99 9.35 -12.21
C GLY A 272 13.50 8.41 -13.33
N LEU A 273 13.21 7.15 -13.00
CA LEU A 273 12.60 6.20 -13.93
C LEU A 273 11.14 6.59 -14.26
N LEU A 274 10.34 6.92 -13.26
CA LEU A 274 8.96 7.34 -13.45
C LEU A 274 8.88 8.68 -14.22
N ASP A 275 9.82 9.60 -14.03
CA ASP A 275 9.85 10.88 -14.77
C ASP A 275 9.97 10.71 -16.29
N ARG A 276 10.56 9.61 -16.74
CA ARG A 276 10.72 9.29 -18.18
C ARG A 276 9.77 8.18 -18.66
N ALA A 277 8.95 7.59 -17.77
CA ALA A 277 8.02 6.53 -18.13
C ALA A 277 6.87 7.05 -19.00
N ASP A 278 6.51 6.30 -20.03
CA ASP A 278 5.34 6.55 -20.87
C ASP A 278 4.06 6.02 -20.20
N LEU A 279 4.15 4.84 -19.56
CA LEU A 279 3.04 4.22 -18.86
C LEU A 279 3.50 3.57 -17.54
N TYR A 280 2.63 3.61 -16.55
CA TYR A 280 2.75 2.80 -15.35
C TYR A 280 1.69 1.70 -15.33
N ILE A 281 2.08 0.45 -15.05
CA ILE A 281 1.16 -0.67 -15.07
C ILE A 281 1.00 -1.24 -13.65
N HIS A 282 -0.20 -1.14 -13.09
CA HIS A 282 -0.52 -1.69 -11.77
C HIS A 282 -1.33 -2.97 -11.90
N CYS A 283 -0.67 -4.11 -11.83
CA CYS A 283 -1.27 -5.42 -12.10
C CYS A 283 -1.90 -6.08 -10.87
N ALA A 284 -1.78 -5.48 -9.67
CA ALA A 284 -2.14 -6.13 -8.42
C ALA A 284 -3.60 -6.60 -8.40
N ARG A 285 -3.77 -7.90 -8.12
CA ARG A 285 -5.07 -8.51 -7.87
C ARG A 285 -5.61 -8.13 -6.50
N VAL A 286 -4.75 -8.09 -5.48
CA VAL A 286 -5.13 -7.73 -4.11
C VAL A 286 -4.34 -6.50 -3.69
N GLU A 287 -5.03 -5.39 -3.41
CA GLU A 287 -4.40 -4.12 -3.05
C GLU A 287 -5.34 -3.25 -2.21
N ILE A 288 -4.86 -2.77 -1.08
CA ILE A 288 -5.66 -1.93 -0.17
C ILE A 288 -5.77 -0.50 -0.68
N GLU A 289 -4.66 0.10 -1.08
CA GLU A 289 -4.63 1.46 -1.60
C GLU A 289 -3.84 1.59 -2.89
N GLY A 290 -2.66 0.96 -2.96
CA GLY A 290 -1.81 1.00 -4.14
C GLY A 290 -0.90 2.21 -4.19
N LEU A 291 -0.18 2.50 -3.09
CA LEU A 291 0.76 3.62 -3.00
C LEU A 291 1.71 3.71 -4.20
N ALA A 292 2.17 2.57 -4.73
CA ALA A 292 3.03 2.54 -5.90
C ALA A 292 2.38 3.11 -7.17
N ALA A 293 1.05 2.95 -7.33
CA ALA A 293 0.31 3.60 -8.41
C ALA A 293 0.17 5.10 -8.16
N LEU A 294 -0.08 5.51 -6.91
CA LEU A 294 -0.13 6.92 -6.52
C LEU A 294 1.23 7.60 -6.71
N GLU A 295 2.34 6.93 -6.40
CA GLU A 295 3.71 7.42 -6.65
C GLU A 295 3.92 7.71 -8.15
N ALA A 296 3.48 6.81 -9.04
CA ALA A 296 3.56 7.03 -10.48
C ALA A 296 2.64 8.17 -10.96
N MET A 297 1.41 8.23 -10.46
CA MET A 297 0.47 9.31 -10.74
C MET A 297 1.03 10.68 -10.32
N ALA A 298 1.66 10.76 -9.15
CA ALA A 298 2.29 11.98 -8.64
C ALA A 298 3.52 12.44 -9.46
N ARG A 299 4.03 11.58 -10.33
CA ARG A 299 5.05 11.93 -11.34
C ARG A 299 4.42 12.27 -12.70
N GLY A 300 3.07 12.28 -12.80
CA GLY A 300 2.33 12.59 -14.02
C GLY A 300 2.36 11.45 -15.05
N VAL A 301 2.57 10.21 -14.63
CA VAL A 301 2.52 9.03 -15.51
C VAL A 301 1.10 8.51 -15.59
N THR A 302 0.63 8.20 -16.79
CA THR A 302 -0.68 7.56 -16.99
C THR A 302 -0.64 6.11 -16.48
N PRO A 303 -1.48 5.73 -15.51
CA PRO A 303 -1.53 4.38 -15.03
C PRO A 303 -2.51 3.52 -15.82
N LEU A 304 -2.17 2.24 -16.04
CA LEU A 304 -3.11 1.18 -16.38
C LEU A 304 -3.28 0.29 -15.14
N ILE A 305 -4.50 0.20 -14.62
CA ILE A 305 -4.76 -0.40 -13.31
C ILE A 305 -5.66 -1.62 -13.45
N ALA A 306 -5.24 -2.73 -12.85
CA ALA A 306 -6.02 -3.96 -12.81
C ALA A 306 -7.28 -3.78 -11.94
N ARG A 307 -8.45 -4.15 -12.49
CA ARG A 307 -9.71 -4.23 -11.75
C ARG A 307 -9.87 -5.62 -11.16
N SER A 308 -10.00 -5.68 -9.85
CA SER A 308 -10.30 -6.86 -9.06
C SER A 308 -11.22 -6.47 -7.90
N GLU A 309 -11.99 -7.43 -7.38
CA GLU A 309 -12.82 -7.22 -6.19
C GLU A 309 -11.98 -6.99 -4.93
N GLU A 310 -10.75 -7.55 -4.89
CA GLU A 310 -9.83 -7.42 -3.77
C GLU A 310 -8.84 -6.25 -3.94
N SER A 311 -9.04 -5.38 -4.93
CA SER A 311 -8.21 -4.18 -5.14
C SER A 311 -9.07 -2.93 -5.11
N SER A 312 -8.63 -1.90 -4.37
CA SER A 312 -9.27 -0.58 -4.39
C SER A 312 -8.63 0.37 -5.39
N THR A 313 -7.41 0.09 -5.83
CA THR A 313 -6.56 1.00 -6.63
C THR A 313 -7.20 1.42 -7.96
N TRP A 314 -7.98 0.54 -8.60
CA TRP A 314 -8.63 0.86 -9.88
C TRP A 314 -9.64 2.01 -9.78
N ARG A 315 -10.12 2.34 -8.59
CA ARG A 315 -11.01 3.49 -8.35
C ARG A 315 -10.30 4.84 -8.50
N TYR A 316 -8.98 4.85 -8.56
CA TYR A 316 -8.20 6.06 -8.90
C TYR A 316 -8.16 6.34 -10.41
N ALA A 317 -8.56 5.39 -11.25
CA ALA A 317 -8.56 5.60 -12.69
C ALA A 317 -9.56 6.70 -13.08
N GLN A 318 -9.10 7.68 -13.86
CA GLN A 318 -9.89 8.81 -14.35
C GLN A 318 -10.66 8.47 -15.63
N ASP A 319 -10.41 7.30 -16.23
CA ASP A 319 -11.02 6.84 -17.48
C ASP A 319 -11.03 5.31 -17.53
N GLU A 320 -12.09 4.71 -18.11
CA GLU A 320 -12.18 3.26 -18.30
C GLU A 320 -11.07 2.69 -19.19
N ARG A 321 -10.44 3.52 -20.02
CA ARG A 321 -9.26 3.15 -20.82
C ARG A 321 -7.99 3.02 -19.98
N CYS A 322 -8.02 3.41 -18.71
CA CYS A 322 -6.97 3.18 -17.74
C CYS A 322 -7.21 1.93 -16.88
N VAL A 323 -8.26 1.14 -17.17
CA VAL A 323 -8.64 -0.02 -16.37
C VAL A 323 -8.71 -1.28 -17.23
N PHE A 324 -8.21 -2.40 -16.70
CA PHE A 324 -8.30 -3.73 -17.32
C PHE A 324 -8.67 -4.81 -16.28
N PRO A 325 -9.38 -5.89 -16.69
CA PRO A 325 -9.59 -7.03 -15.81
C PRO A 325 -8.26 -7.68 -15.43
N TYR A 326 -8.04 -7.95 -14.14
CA TYR A 326 -6.74 -8.42 -13.59
C TYR A 326 -6.20 -9.72 -14.22
N ASP A 327 -7.04 -10.49 -14.88
CA ASP A 327 -6.75 -11.78 -15.51
C ASP A 327 -6.78 -11.73 -17.03
N ASN A 328 -6.87 -10.53 -17.65
CA ASN A 328 -7.03 -10.38 -19.09
C ASN A 328 -5.81 -9.70 -19.77
N PRO A 329 -4.76 -10.47 -20.12
CA PRO A 329 -3.56 -9.94 -20.76
C PRO A 329 -3.84 -9.35 -22.16
N VAL A 330 -4.83 -9.86 -22.89
CA VAL A 330 -5.17 -9.36 -24.23
C VAL A 330 -5.79 -7.95 -24.14
N ARG A 331 -6.65 -7.72 -23.13
CA ARG A 331 -7.20 -6.37 -22.89
C ARG A 331 -6.10 -5.40 -22.49
N LEU A 332 -5.18 -5.83 -21.61
CA LEU A 332 -4.04 -5.01 -21.20
C LEU A 332 -3.14 -4.64 -22.38
N ALA A 333 -2.82 -5.60 -23.25
CA ALA A 333 -2.03 -5.34 -24.47
C ALA A 333 -2.67 -4.27 -25.36
N ARG A 334 -3.99 -4.38 -25.60
CA ARG A 334 -4.74 -3.39 -26.40
C ARG A 334 -4.71 -1.99 -25.76
N LEU A 335 -4.74 -1.88 -24.44
CA LEU A 335 -4.66 -0.59 -23.74
C LEU A 335 -3.24 -0.01 -23.78
N ILE A 336 -2.22 -0.84 -23.64
CA ILE A 336 -0.82 -0.43 -23.83
C ILE A 336 -0.67 0.16 -25.24
N ASP A 337 -1.05 -0.57 -26.28
CA ASP A 337 -0.95 -0.11 -27.66
C ASP A 337 -1.76 1.16 -27.91
N TYR A 338 -2.97 1.24 -27.33
CA TYR A 338 -3.85 2.41 -27.45
C TYR A 338 -3.16 3.70 -26.96
N TRP A 339 -2.55 3.65 -25.76
CA TRP A 339 -1.94 4.83 -25.16
C TRP A 339 -0.58 5.17 -25.79
N LEU A 340 0.21 4.17 -26.19
CA LEU A 340 1.49 4.40 -26.86
C LEU A 340 1.32 5.04 -28.23
N ASP A 341 0.23 4.72 -28.94
CA ASP A 341 -0.10 5.35 -30.22
C ASP A 341 -0.63 6.80 -30.08
N ARG A 342 -0.96 7.24 -28.86
CA ARG A 342 -1.57 8.55 -28.55
C ARG A 342 -0.81 9.31 -27.48
N PRO A 343 0.43 9.66 -27.71
CA PRO A 343 1.32 10.22 -26.66
C PRO A 343 0.81 11.55 -26.09
N CYS A 344 0.10 12.38 -26.86
CA CYS A 344 -0.49 13.62 -26.35
C CYS A 344 -1.66 13.32 -25.38
N GLU A 345 -2.62 12.48 -25.78
CA GLU A 345 -3.73 12.07 -24.91
C GLU A 345 -3.22 11.35 -23.65
N CYS A 346 -2.17 10.53 -23.82
CA CYS A 346 -1.54 9.83 -22.70
C CYS A 346 -0.97 10.83 -21.67
N ARG A 347 -0.27 11.85 -22.11
CA ARG A 347 0.26 12.91 -21.22
C ARG A 347 -0.87 13.67 -20.52
N ASP A 348 -1.91 14.06 -21.25
CA ASP A 348 -3.05 14.79 -20.68
C ASP A 348 -3.76 13.93 -19.61
N MET A 349 -3.87 12.63 -19.83
CA MET A 349 -4.40 11.69 -18.85
C MET A 349 -3.48 11.57 -17.62
N GLY A 350 -2.17 11.53 -17.83
CA GLY A 350 -1.19 11.55 -16.74
C GLY A 350 -1.30 12.80 -15.87
N MET A 351 -1.56 13.97 -16.48
CA MET A 351 -1.79 15.21 -15.74
C MET A 351 -3.07 15.19 -14.89
N LYS A 352 -4.16 14.60 -15.39
CA LYS A 352 -5.38 14.42 -14.58
C LYS A 352 -5.11 13.55 -13.35
N HIS A 353 -4.36 12.45 -13.50
CA HIS A 353 -3.97 11.61 -12.39
C HIS A 353 -3.00 12.31 -11.42
N TYR A 354 -2.11 13.16 -11.94
CA TYR A 354 -1.22 13.97 -11.12
C TYR A 354 -1.99 14.91 -10.18
N GLU A 355 -2.98 15.65 -10.71
CA GLU A 355 -3.82 16.52 -9.87
C GLU A 355 -4.55 15.73 -8.77
N GLN A 356 -5.10 14.57 -9.12
CA GLN A 356 -5.73 13.69 -8.13
C GLN A 356 -4.72 13.21 -7.05
N ALA A 357 -3.50 12.80 -7.45
CA ALA A 357 -2.49 12.31 -6.51
C ALA A 357 -2.02 13.40 -5.53
N ARG A 358 -2.00 14.66 -5.93
CA ARG A 358 -1.67 15.80 -5.05
C ARG A 358 -2.64 15.94 -3.88
N GLU A 359 -3.93 15.70 -4.10
CA GLU A 359 -4.96 15.74 -3.06
C GLU A 359 -4.79 14.60 -2.02
N LEU A 360 -4.05 13.54 -2.38
CA LEU A 360 -3.74 12.41 -1.50
C LEU A 360 -2.36 12.56 -0.83
N SER A 361 -1.90 13.80 -0.63
CA SER A 361 -0.60 14.09 -0.01
C SER A 361 -0.55 13.63 1.46
N MET A 362 0.66 13.33 1.93
CA MET A 362 0.91 12.98 3.33
C MET A 362 0.42 14.08 4.30
N THR A 363 0.55 15.34 3.92
CA THR A 363 0.06 16.46 4.74
C THR A 363 -1.44 16.35 5.01
N HIS A 364 -2.26 16.16 3.98
CA HIS A 364 -3.71 15.98 4.14
C HIS A 364 -4.07 14.74 4.96
N SER A 365 -3.33 13.65 4.79
CA SER A 365 -3.56 12.41 5.54
C SER A 365 -3.21 12.57 7.03
N ILE A 366 -2.15 13.29 7.36
CA ILE A 366 -1.80 13.61 8.75
C ILE A 366 -2.85 14.54 9.37
N ASP A 367 -3.36 15.56 8.63
CA ASP A 367 -4.43 16.46 9.11
C ASP A 367 -5.71 15.66 9.43
N ALA A 368 -6.07 14.70 8.56
CA ALA A 368 -7.23 13.84 8.76
C ALA A 368 -7.05 12.91 9.97
N MET A 369 -5.87 12.28 10.10
CA MET A 369 -5.55 11.40 11.22
C MET A 369 -5.52 12.17 12.55
N GLU A 370 -4.88 13.33 12.60
CA GLU A 370 -4.88 14.20 13.79
C GLU A 370 -6.32 14.56 14.21
N SER A 371 -7.13 14.99 13.24
CA SER A 371 -8.54 15.33 13.47
C SER A 371 -9.32 14.13 14.03
N LEU A 372 -9.11 12.93 13.47
CA LEU A 372 -9.74 11.70 13.93
C LEU A 372 -9.34 11.39 15.39
N LEU A 373 -8.04 11.40 15.70
CA LEU A 373 -7.52 11.13 17.05
C LEU A 373 -8.05 12.15 18.07
N VAL A 374 -8.02 13.45 17.74
CA VAL A 374 -8.50 14.52 18.63
C VAL A 374 -10.00 14.40 18.88
N ARG A 375 -10.83 14.15 17.86
CA ARG A 375 -12.27 13.95 18.03
C ARG A 375 -12.58 12.73 18.89
N THR A 376 -11.91 11.61 18.64
CA THR A 376 -12.09 10.38 19.40
C THR A 376 -11.70 10.58 20.87
N TYR A 377 -10.58 11.23 21.15
CA TYR A 377 -10.18 11.54 22.51
C TYR A 377 -11.20 12.45 23.23
N ARG A 378 -11.65 13.53 22.58
CA ARG A 378 -12.63 14.47 23.17
C ARG A 378 -13.99 13.84 23.42
N SER A 379 -14.43 12.92 22.59
CA SER A 379 -15.71 12.20 22.81
C SER A 379 -15.67 11.26 24.00
N TYR A 380 -14.48 10.81 24.39
CA TYR A 380 -14.28 9.91 25.52
C TYR A 380 -14.12 10.63 26.86
N THR A 381 -13.68 11.88 26.84
CA THR A 381 -13.43 12.72 28.04
C THR A 381 -14.64 13.58 28.43
N ARG A 382 -15.70 13.56 27.64
CA ARG A 382 -17.03 14.15 27.97
C ARG A 382 -17.92 13.08 28.57
#